data_7c2d9bf2c226208d9efbbf03d056e6b1
#
_entry.id   7c2d9bf2c226208d9efbbf03d056e6b1
#
_cell.length_a   1.000
_cell.length_b   1.000
_cell.length_c   1.000
_cell.angle_alpha   90.00
_cell.angle_beta   90.00
_cell.angle_gamma   90.00
#
_symmetry.space_group_name_H-M   'P 1'
#
loop_
_entity.id
_entity.type
_entity.pdbx_description
1 polymer ?
#
loop_
_entity_poly.entity_id
_entity_poly.type
_entity_poly.pdbx_seq_one_letter_code
_entity_poly.pdbx_strand_id
1 'polypeptide(L)'
;HAATGLTCSVGVAPNKQLAKMASEFNKPNGVSIVLESDLQTMIWPLACRKINGVGPKADAKLQALGINTLGDLAAKDLPWLVEHFGRSYGAWLHASSWGRDNRPVVTESEPVSMSRETTFDRDLHAVRDKAELGAIFTELCQMVAADLQRKGYVGRTIGIKLRYPDFRIATRDHSLPLYTQDAAAIRHAAGQCLKRVPLERPLRLI
;
A
#
# COMPACT_ATOMS: atom_id res chain seq x y z
N HIS A 1 -0.46 17.46 22.13
CA HIS A 1 0.86 18.10 22.20
C HIS A 1 1.47 17.96 23.59
N ALA A 2 0.73 18.26 24.66
CA ALA A 2 1.25 18.23 26.04
C ALA A 2 1.84 16.85 26.45
N ALA A 3 1.24 15.73 26.01
CA ALA A 3 1.69 14.39 26.40
C ALA A 3 2.88 13.86 25.60
N THR A 4 3.07 14.31 24.36
CA THR A 4 4.04 13.69 23.42
C THR A 4 5.00 14.67 22.77
N GLY A 5 4.75 15.98 22.85
CA GLY A 5 5.47 17.00 22.08
C GLY A 5 5.14 17.05 20.58
N LEU A 6 4.34 16.11 20.08
CA LEU A 6 4.00 16.01 18.65
C LEU A 6 2.83 16.94 18.30
N THR A 7 2.90 17.54 17.11
CA THR A 7 1.78 18.29 16.52
C THR A 7 0.79 17.38 15.83
N CYS A 8 -0.48 17.76 15.77
CA CYS A 8 -1.54 17.05 15.07
C CYS A 8 -2.37 18.03 14.24
N SER A 9 -2.61 17.72 12.98
CA SER A 9 -3.53 18.46 12.12
C SER A 9 -4.77 17.60 11.84
N VAL A 10 -5.94 18.21 11.97
CA VAL A 10 -7.24 17.52 11.91
C VAL A 10 -8.05 18.06 10.72
N GLY A 11 -8.59 17.15 9.92
CA GLY A 11 -9.57 17.46 8.88
C GLY A 11 -10.95 16.93 9.26
N VAL A 12 -11.96 17.78 9.16
CA VAL A 12 -13.36 17.45 9.40
C VAL A 12 -14.11 17.62 8.08
N ALA A 13 -14.82 16.59 7.63
CA ALA A 13 -15.54 16.62 6.36
C ALA A 13 -16.63 15.52 6.33
N PRO A 14 -17.54 15.52 5.33
CA PRO A 14 -18.63 14.55 5.22
C PRO A 14 -18.18 13.11 5.05
N ASN A 15 -16.94 12.86 4.58
CA ASN A 15 -16.41 11.51 4.38
C ASN A 15 -14.89 11.44 4.60
N LYS A 16 -14.37 10.20 4.64
CA LYS A 16 -12.94 9.93 4.93
C LYS A 16 -11.98 10.57 3.93
N GLN A 17 -12.33 10.57 2.63
CA GLN A 17 -11.48 11.13 1.59
C GLN A 17 -11.32 12.64 1.78
N LEU A 18 -12.42 13.35 1.90
CA LEU A 18 -12.40 14.82 2.10
C LEU A 18 -11.76 15.20 3.43
N ALA A 19 -12.03 14.45 4.51
CA ALA A 19 -11.41 14.70 5.82
C ALA A 19 -9.88 14.55 5.75
N LYS A 20 -9.39 13.53 5.04
CA LYS A 20 -7.95 13.35 4.85
C LYS A 20 -7.33 14.48 4.02
N MET A 21 -8.00 14.96 2.99
CA MET A 21 -7.54 16.12 2.21
C MET A 21 -7.53 17.40 3.07
N ALA A 22 -8.61 17.64 3.80
CA ALA A 22 -8.75 18.79 4.70
C ALA A 22 -7.63 18.82 5.76
N SER A 23 -7.19 17.67 6.27
CA SER A 23 -6.11 17.59 7.26
C SER A 23 -4.76 18.14 6.76
N GLU A 24 -4.59 18.34 5.45
CA GLU A 24 -3.37 18.89 4.84
C GLU A 24 -3.41 20.44 4.71
N PHE A 25 -4.58 21.09 4.83
CA PHE A 25 -4.73 22.51 4.51
C PHE A 25 -4.06 23.44 5.51
N ASN A 26 -4.15 23.14 6.79
CA ASN A 26 -3.61 23.96 7.87
C ASN A 26 -2.57 23.17 8.70
N LYS A 27 -1.56 22.62 8.02
CA LYS A 27 -0.40 22.02 8.68
C LYS A 27 0.65 23.10 9.00
N PRO A 28 1.39 22.98 10.12
CA PRO A 28 1.19 22.03 11.23
C PRO A 28 0.14 22.51 12.24
N ASN A 29 -0.40 21.57 13.01
CA ASN A 29 -1.18 21.83 14.22
C ASN A 29 -2.48 22.63 14.02
N GLY A 30 -3.12 22.48 12.86
CA GLY A 30 -4.35 23.17 12.51
C GLY A 30 -5.56 22.26 12.40
N VAL A 31 -6.74 22.85 12.45
CA VAL A 31 -8.02 22.21 12.17
C VAL A 31 -8.60 22.81 10.90
N SER A 32 -9.06 21.97 9.98
CA SER A 32 -9.71 22.38 8.74
C SER A 32 -11.04 21.68 8.60
N ILE A 33 -12.07 22.43 8.25
CA ILE A 33 -13.42 21.93 8.02
C ILE A 33 -13.74 22.14 6.54
N VAL A 34 -14.27 21.10 5.89
CA VAL A 34 -14.73 21.11 4.49
C VAL A 34 -16.16 20.61 4.46
N LEU A 35 -17.05 21.42 3.95
CA LEU A 35 -18.47 21.10 3.75
C LEU A 35 -18.69 20.61 2.30
N GLU A 36 -19.84 20.01 2.03
CA GLU A 36 -20.21 19.63 0.65
C GLU A 36 -20.29 20.84 -0.29
N SER A 37 -20.72 21.99 0.22
CA SER A 37 -20.77 23.27 -0.52
C SER A 37 -19.40 23.78 -0.95
N ASP A 38 -18.33 23.35 -0.27
CA ASP A 38 -16.97 23.83 -0.49
C ASP A 38 -16.23 23.05 -1.59
N LEU A 39 -16.87 22.04 -2.15
CA LEU A 39 -16.25 21.14 -3.14
C LEU A 39 -15.63 21.91 -4.31
N GLN A 40 -16.40 22.83 -4.91
CA GLN A 40 -15.94 23.58 -6.07
C GLN A 40 -14.89 24.63 -5.73
N THR A 41 -14.98 25.25 -4.58
CA THR A 41 -14.12 26.36 -4.17
C THR A 41 -12.82 25.92 -3.49
N MET A 42 -12.86 24.83 -2.73
CA MET A 42 -11.71 24.38 -1.94
C MET A 42 -11.06 23.09 -2.50
N ILE A 43 -11.83 22.19 -3.11
CA ILE A 43 -11.35 20.89 -3.52
C ILE A 43 -10.99 20.85 -5.02
N TRP A 44 -11.87 21.35 -5.90
CA TRP A 44 -11.63 21.32 -7.34
C TRP A 44 -10.37 22.06 -7.81
N PRO A 45 -9.91 23.16 -7.18
CA PRO A 45 -8.64 23.80 -7.55
C PRO A 45 -7.39 22.96 -7.23
N LEU A 46 -7.51 21.91 -6.40
CA LEU A 46 -6.38 21.09 -6.00
C LEU A 46 -5.90 20.18 -7.12
N ALA A 47 -4.59 19.92 -7.15
CA ALA A 47 -3.99 18.93 -8.07
C ALA A 47 -4.53 17.52 -7.78
N CYS A 48 -4.73 16.72 -8.83
CA CYS A 48 -5.27 15.34 -8.72
C CYS A 48 -4.48 14.45 -7.75
N ARG A 49 -3.16 14.61 -7.64
CA ARG A 49 -2.30 13.89 -6.70
C ARG A 49 -2.66 14.10 -5.22
N LYS A 50 -3.50 15.09 -4.89
CA LYS A 50 -3.98 15.31 -3.52
C LYS A 50 -5.04 14.30 -3.10
N ILE A 51 -5.63 13.58 -4.04
CA ILE A 51 -6.48 12.42 -3.71
C ILE A 51 -5.60 11.27 -3.21
N ASN A 52 -5.87 10.79 -2.01
CA ASN A 52 -5.22 9.59 -1.49
C ASN A 52 -5.61 8.36 -2.32
N GLY A 53 -4.68 7.86 -3.14
CA GLY A 53 -4.91 6.80 -4.14
C GLY A 53 -4.48 7.20 -5.56
N VAL A 54 -4.21 8.49 -5.80
CA VAL A 54 -3.55 8.96 -7.02
C VAL A 54 -2.05 9.04 -6.77
N GLY A 55 -1.34 7.99 -7.17
CA GLY A 55 0.12 7.91 -7.10
C GLY A 55 0.80 8.57 -8.30
N PRO A 56 2.17 8.65 -8.31
CA PRO A 56 2.93 9.33 -9.36
C PRO A 56 2.61 8.87 -10.79
N LYS A 57 2.39 7.56 -10.99
CA LYS A 57 2.06 7.01 -12.32
C LYS A 57 0.68 7.47 -12.82
N ALA A 58 -0.31 7.48 -11.92
CA ALA A 58 -1.65 7.94 -12.27
C ALA A 58 -1.68 9.44 -12.48
N ASP A 59 -0.98 10.21 -11.64
CA ASP A 59 -0.83 11.66 -11.78
C ASP A 59 -0.19 12.02 -13.12
N ALA A 60 0.94 11.41 -13.48
CA ALA A 60 1.58 11.62 -14.78
C ALA A 60 0.67 11.30 -15.97
N LYS A 61 -0.13 10.23 -15.88
CA LYS A 61 -1.11 9.89 -16.92
C LYS A 61 -2.24 10.91 -17.02
N LEU A 62 -2.75 11.40 -15.89
CA LEU A 62 -3.76 12.46 -15.85
C LEU A 62 -3.23 13.74 -16.50
N GLN A 63 -2.02 14.18 -16.14
CA GLN A 63 -1.39 15.36 -16.71
C GLN A 63 -1.16 15.23 -18.22
N ALA A 64 -0.73 14.07 -18.71
CA ALA A 64 -0.57 13.78 -20.13
C ALA A 64 -1.91 13.88 -20.91
N LEU A 65 -3.05 13.67 -20.23
CA LEU A 65 -4.40 13.81 -20.76
C LEU A 65 -4.98 15.23 -20.53
N GLY A 66 -4.18 16.19 -20.07
CA GLY A 66 -4.57 17.56 -19.79
C GLY A 66 -5.42 17.75 -18.53
N ILE A 67 -5.40 16.77 -17.63
CA ILE A 67 -6.13 16.81 -16.34
C ILE A 67 -5.15 17.13 -15.24
N ASN A 68 -5.16 18.35 -14.75
CA ASN A 68 -4.23 18.83 -13.73
C ASN A 68 -4.90 18.98 -12.36
N THR A 69 -6.16 19.38 -12.33
CA THR A 69 -6.92 19.65 -11.14
C THR A 69 -8.06 18.66 -10.94
N LEU A 70 -8.62 18.64 -9.73
CA LEU A 70 -9.82 17.86 -9.45
C LEU A 70 -11.04 18.37 -10.21
N GLY A 71 -11.10 19.67 -10.50
CA GLY A 71 -12.13 20.23 -11.36
C GLY A 71 -12.02 19.74 -12.80
N ASP A 72 -10.81 19.65 -13.37
CA ASP A 72 -10.61 19.07 -14.71
C ASP A 72 -11.04 17.60 -14.73
N LEU A 73 -10.75 16.87 -13.64
CA LEU A 73 -11.14 15.48 -13.50
C LEU A 73 -12.65 15.32 -13.37
N ALA A 74 -13.32 16.19 -12.61
CA ALA A 74 -14.77 16.20 -12.43
C ALA A 74 -15.53 16.56 -13.73
N ALA A 75 -14.89 17.29 -14.62
CA ALA A 75 -15.44 17.64 -15.94
C ALA A 75 -15.43 16.46 -16.95
N LYS A 76 -14.74 15.36 -16.62
CA LYS A 76 -14.74 14.15 -17.46
C LYS A 76 -15.88 13.23 -17.09
N ASP A 77 -16.55 12.68 -18.10
CA ASP A 77 -17.62 11.73 -17.87
C ASP A 77 -17.08 10.35 -17.44
N LEU A 78 -17.96 9.55 -16.86
CA LEU A 78 -17.60 8.21 -16.36
C LEU A 78 -17.13 7.27 -17.49
N PRO A 79 -17.78 7.17 -18.67
CA PRO A 79 -17.33 6.34 -19.77
C PRO A 79 -15.90 6.66 -20.20
N TRP A 80 -15.57 7.93 -20.36
CA TRP A 80 -14.23 8.38 -20.73
C TRP A 80 -13.17 7.96 -19.70
N LEU A 81 -13.46 8.14 -18.42
CA LEU A 81 -12.54 7.72 -17.35
C LEU A 81 -12.36 6.20 -17.29
N VAL A 82 -13.42 5.44 -17.53
CA VAL A 82 -13.37 3.97 -17.60
C VAL A 82 -12.52 3.50 -18.77
N GLU A 83 -12.66 4.11 -19.93
CA GLU A 83 -11.85 3.80 -21.11
C GLU A 83 -10.36 4.01 -20.85
N HIS A 84 -9.98 5.13 -20.24
CA HIS A 84 -8.58 5.50 -20.04
C HIS A 84 -7.92 4.83 -18.83
N PHE A 85 -8.66 4.57 -17.76
CA PHE A 85 -8.13 4.10 -16.48
C PHE A 85 -8.62 2.72 -16.05
N GLY A 86 -9.49 2.10 -16.85
CA GLY A 86 -10.14 0.84 -16.52
C GLY A 86 -11.35 0.99 -15.60
N ARG A 87 -12.21 -0.02 -15.60
CA ARG A 87 -13.53 0.02 -14.97
C ARG A 87 -13.52 0.46 -13.52
N SER A 88 -12.70 -0.20 -12.69
CA SER A 88 -12.68 0.07 -11.24
C SER A 88 -12.03 1.40 -10.89
N TYR A 89 -10.86 1.68 -11.47
CA TYR A 89 -10.10 2.89 -11.14
C TYR A 89 -10.72 4.13 -11.77
N GLY A 90 -11.23 4.05 -13.01
CA GLY A 90 -11.96 5.16 -13.66
C GLY A 90 -13.22 5.54 -12.90
N ALA A 91 -14.02 4.54 -12.47
CA ALA A 91 -15.21 4.81 -11.66
C ALA A 91 -14.87 5.43 -10.31
N TRP A 92 -13.77 4.97 -9.69
CA TRP A 92 -13.28 5.54 -8.43
C TRP A 92 -12.77 6.98 -8.62
N LEU A 93 -12.04 7.28 -9.69
CA LEU A 93 -11.59 8.64 -10.02
C LEU A 93 -12.77 9.58 -10.19
N HIS A 94 -13.79 9.15 -10.95
CA HIS A 94 -15.01 9.92 -11.14
C HIS A 94 -15.71 10.23 -9.80
N ALA A 95 -15.96 9.21 -8.98
CA ALA A 95 -16.59 9.40 -7.68
C ALA A 95 -15.75 10.33 -6.77
N SER A 96 -14.43 10.13 -6.77
CA SER A 96 -13.48 10.90 -5.95
C SER A 96 -13.43 12.38 -6.33
N SER A 97 -13.51 12.73 -7.62
CA SER A 97 -13.51 14.12 -8.07
C SER A 97 -14.78 14.88 -7.65
N TRP A 98 -15.89 14.16 -7.47
CA TRP A 98 -17.13 14.68 -6.91
C TRP A 98 -17.25 14.59 -5.40
N GLY A 99 -16.13 14.30 -4.71
CA GLY A 99 -16.10 14.21 -3.25
C GLY A 99 -16.92 13.04 -2.69
N ARG A 100 -17.22 12.02 -3.48
CA ARG A 100 -18.06 10.87 -3.09
C ARG A 100 -17.19 9.73 -2.58
N ASP A 101 -17.33 9.41 -1.30
CA ASP A 101 -16.65 8.28 -0.64
C ASP A 101 -17.59 7.67 0.40
N ASN A 102 -18.25 6.60 0.03
CA ASN A 102 -19.24 5.91 0.88
C ASN A 102 -18.61 4.83 1.77
N ARG A 103 -17.27 4.76 1.86
CA ARG A 103 -16.60 3.77 2.71
C ARG A 103 -16.85 4.10 4.18
N PRO A 104 -17.37 3.17 5.00
CA PRO A 104 -17.57 3.42 6.42
C PRO A 104 -16.25 3.62 7.15
N VAL A 105 -16.31 4.24 8.34
CA VAL A 105 -15.20 4.24 9.29
C VAL A 105 -15.14 2.84 9.91
N VAL A 106 -14.04 2.14 9.65
CA VAL A 106 -13.81 0.79 10.19
C VAL A 106 -12.94 0.93 11.43
N THR A 107 -13.48 0.58 12.59
CA THR A 107 -12.79 0.64 13.89
C THR A 107 -12.08 -0.66 14.24
N GLU A 108 -12.54 -1.77 13.68
CA GLU A 108 -11.96 -3.09 13.86
C GLU A 108 -11.79 -3.77 12.51
N SER A 109 -10.63 -4.39 12.29
CA SER A 109 -10.35 -5.14 11.07
C SER A 109 -9.43 -6.31 11.35
N GLU A 110 -9.75 -7.44 10.74
CA GLU A 110 -8.87 -8.61 10.73
C GLU A 110 -7.75 -8.41 9.69
N PRO A 111 -6.51 -8.80 9.99
CA PRO A 111 -5.43 -8.72 9.02
C PRO A 111 -5.64 -9.72 7.88
N VAL A 112 -5.51 -9.26 6.64
CA VAL A 112 -5.59 -10.11 5.45
C VAL A 112 -4.32 -10.94 5.27
N SER A 113 -3.17 -10.41 5.72
CA SER A 113 -1.87 -11.08 5.63
C SER A 113 -0.95 -10.68 6.79
N MET A 114 0.00 -11.55 7.10
CA MET A 114 1.12 -11.28 7.99
C MET A 114 2.42 -11.47 7.25
N SER A 115 3.36 -10.53 7.41
CA SER A 115 4.65 -10.58 6.75
C SER A 115 5.76 -10.06 7.63
N ARG A 116 6.96 -10.56 7.38
CA ARG A 116 8.23 -10.05 7.91
C ARG A 116 9.18 -9.88 6.74
N GLU A 117 9.89 -8.78 6.71
CA GLU A 117 10.92 -8.49 5.71
C GLU A 117 12.08 -7.76 6.38
N THR A 118 13.27 -7.90 5.82
CA THR A 118 14.44 -7.15 6.25
C THR A 118 15.23 -6.65 5.06
N THR A 119 15.73 -5.42 5.15
CA THR A 119 16.71 -4.86 4.24
C THR A 119 18.09 -5.17 4.81
N PHE A 120 18.99 -5.69 3.98
CA PHE A 120 20.34 -6.03 4.42
C PHE A 120 21.21 -4.78 4.51
N ASP A 121 22.20 -4.78 5.40
CA ASP A 121 23.21 -3.71 5.53
C ASP A 121 24.09 -3.62 4.28
N ARG A 122 24.34 -4.74 3.61
CA ARG A 122 24.97 -4.86 2.30
C ARG A 122 24.17 -5.79 1.40
N ASP A 123 24.27 -5.62 0.10
CA ASP A 123 23.63 -6.54 -0.85
C ASP A 123 24.24 -7.96 -0.75
N LEU A 124 23.39 -8.98 -0.61
CA LEU A 124 23.81 -10.37 -0.42
C LEU A 124 23.62 -11.19 -1.70
N HIS A 125 24.63 -11.99 -2.05
CA HIS A 125 24.58 -12.86 -3.24
C HIS A 125 24.20 -14.28 -2.85
N ALA A 126 23.20 -14.87 -3.52
CA ALA A 126 22.63 -16.17 -3.16
C ALA A 126 23.64 -17.35 -3.12
N VAL A 127 24.73 -17.27 -3.86
CA VAL A 127 25.78 -18.29 -3.87
C VAL A 127 26.86 -17.99 -2.83
N ARG A 128 27.43 -16.77 -2.87
CA ARG A 128 28.55 -16.39 -1.98
C ARG A 128 28.12 -16.24 -0.53
N ASP A 129 26.92 -15.69 -0.30
CA ASP A 129 26.41 -15.40 1.04
C ASP A 129 25.28 -16.38 1.43
N LYS A 130 25.32 -17.61 0.90
CA LYS A 130 24.27 -18.62 1.08
C LYS A 130 23.92 -18.92 2.53
N ALA A 131 24.92 -19.01 3.39
CA ALA A 131 24.72 -19.33 4.79
C ALA A 131 23.99 -18.18 5.52
N GLU A 132 24.41 -16.94 5.30
CA GLU A 132 23.82 -15.74 5.88
C GLU A 132 22.38 -15.56 5.38
N LEU A 133 22.15 -15.60 4.08
CA LEU A 133 20.80 -15.53 3.50
C LEU A 133 19.89 -16.64 4.00
N GLY A 134 20.42 -17.86 4.16
CA GLY A 134 19.68 -19.02 4.67
C GLY A 134 19.26 -18.85 6.12
N ALA A 135 20.12 -18.27 6.95
CA ALA A 135 19.84 -17.95 8.35
C ALA A 135 18.74 -16.90 8.45
N ILE A 136 18.92 -15.75 7.79
CA ILE A 136 17.94 -14.64 7.76
C ILE A 136 16.57 -15.14 7.24
N PHE A 137 16.56 -15.90 6.16
CA PHE A 137 15.32 -16.43 5.58
C PHE A 137 14.59 -17.37 6.54
N THR A 138 15.33 -18.18 7.29
CA THR A 138 14.77 -19.10 8.29
C THR A 138 14.21 -18.29 9.48
N GLU A 139 14.95 -17.31 9.96
CA GLU A 139 14.50 -16.43 11.04
C GLU A 139 13.20 -15.70 10.68
N LEU A 140 13.10 -15.11 9.48
CA LEU A 140 11.87 -14.45 9.03
C LEU A 140 10.68 -15.40 9.00
N CYS A 141 10.87 -16.64 8.56
CA CYS A 141 9.80 -17.65 8.58
C CYS A 141 9.37 -18.00 10.01
N GLN A 142 10.30 -18.10 10.94
CA GLN A 142 10.03 -18.32 12.37
C GLN A 142 9.29 -17.14 12.99
N MET A 143 9.68 -15.91 12.65
CA MET A 143 9.00 -14.70 13.11
C MET A 143 7.56 -14.61 12.62
N VAL A 144 7.30 -14.95 11.35
CA VAL A 144 5.93 -15.01 10.81
C VAL A 144 5.10 -16.07 11.53
N ALA A 145 5.66 -17.27 11.75
CA ALA A 145 4.99 -18.34 12.49
C ALA A 145 4.64 -17.91 13.92
N ALA A 146 5.59 -17.30 14.62
CA ALA A 146 5.38 -16.78 15.98
C ALA A 146 4.30 -15.69 16.03
N ASP A 147 4.26 -14.79 15.04
CA ASP A 147 3.22 -13.76 14.95
C ASP A 147 1.84 -14.38 14.69
N LEU A 148 1.74 -15.38 13.82
CA LEU A 148 0.49 -16.11 13.56
C LEU A 148 0.00 -16.80 14.85
N GLN A 149 0.88 -17.54 15.54
CA GLN A 149 0.57 -18.23 16.78
C GLN A 149 0.11 -17.26 17.87
N ARG A 150 0.87 -16.18 18.10
CA ARG A 150 0.57 -15.16 19.12
C ARG A 150 -0.79 -14.50 18.91
N LYS A 151 -1.21 -14.33 17.65
CA LYS A 151 -2.48 -13.68 17.30
C LYS A 151 -3.61 -14.65 17.00
N GLY A 152 -3.38 -15.96 17.07
CA GLY A 152 -4.39 -16.98 16.80
C GLY A 152 -4.79 -17.13 15.34
N TYR A 153 -3.94 -16.73 14.40
CA TYR A 153 -4.19 -16.85 12.96
C TYR A 153 -3.48 -18.03 12.33
N VAL A 154 -4.03 -18.49 11.22
CA VAL A 154 -3.41 -19.48 10.34
C VAL A 154 -3.42 -18.96 8.91
N GLY A 155 -2.39 -19.29 8.13
CA GLY A 155 -2.27 -18.93 6.72
C GLY A 155 -2.19 -20.15 5.81
N ARG A 156 -2.60 -20.01 4.56
CA ARG A 156 -2.50 -21.08 3.55
C ARG A 156 -1.60 -20.68 2.39
N THR A 157 -1.61 -19.42 2.00
CA THR A 157 -0.76 -18.94 0.92
C THR A 157 0.50 -18.31 1.49
N ILE A 158 1.64 -18.91 1.18
CA ILE A 158 2.97 -18.45 1.62
C ILE A 158 3.63 -17.73 0.45
N GLY A 159 4.01 -16.49 0.66
CA GLY A 159 4.66 -15.66 -0.35
C GLY A 159 6.04 -15.20 0.09
N ILE A 160 6.90 -14.97 -0.89
CA ILE A 160 8.18 -14.29 -0.71
C ILE A 160 8.22 -13.00 -1.54
N LYS A 161 8.93 -12.02 -1.03
CA LYS A 161 9.27 -10.79 -1.73
C LYS A 161 10.77 -10.59 -1.68
N LEU A 162 11.38 -10.45 -2.83
CA LEU A 162 12.80 -10.14 -2.97
C LEU A 162 12.93 -8.77 -3.63
N ARG A 163 13.88 -7.97 -3.17
CA ARG A 163 14.24 -6.71 -3.81
C ARG A 163 15.70 -6.72 -4.22
N TYR A 164 15.97 -6.32 -5.44
CA TYR A 164 17.31 -6.18 -5.99
C TYR A 164 17.90 -4.78 -5.71
N PRO A 165 19.22 -4.55 -5.92
CA PRO A 165 19.87 -3.26 -5.71
C PRO A 165 19.26 -2.11 -6.52
N ASP A 166 18.73 -2.40 -7.71
CA ASP A 166 18.01 -1.46 -8.57
C ASP A 166 16.54 -1.23 -8.17
N PHE A 167 16.15 -1.67 -6.98
CA PHE A 167 14.80 -1.60 -6.40
C PHE A 167 13.72 -2.40 -7.13
N ARG A 168 14.04 -3.14 -8.19
CA ARG A 168 13.10 -4.10 -8.77
C ARG A 168 12.74 -5.17 -7.77
N ILE A 169 11.49 -5.62 -7.85
CA ILE A 169 10.94 -6.60 -6.92
C ILE A 169 10.58 -7.87 -7.68
N ALA A 170 10.88 -9.01 -7.09
CA ALA A 170 10.36 -10.31 -7.49
C ALA A 170 9.50 -10.87 -6.35
N THR A 171 8.29 -11.30 -6.67
CA THR A 171 7.39 -11.98 -5.73
C THR A 171 7.02 -13.35 -6.26
N ARG A 172 6.90 -14.33 -5.38
CA ARG A 172 6.35 -15.66 -5.67
C ARG A 172 5.53 -16.10 -4.48
N ASP A 173 4.43 -16.77 -4.75
CA ASP A 173 3.56 -17.36 -3.74
C ASP A 173 3.27 -18.84 -4.05
N HIS A 174 2.90 -19.56 -3.02
CA HIS A 174 2.50 -20.96 -3.06
C HIS A 174 1.41 -21.21 -2.03
N SER A 175 0.28 -21.76 -2.49
CA SER A 175 -0.83 -22.12 -1.61
C SER A 175 -0.71 -23.57 -1.18
N LEU A 176 -0.69 -23.78 0.13
CA LEU A 176 -0.71 -25.10 0.74
C LEU A 176 -2.12 -25.71 0.70
N PRO A 177 -2.27 -27.04 0.74
CA PRO A 177 -3.57 -27.70 0.82
C PRO A 177 -4.29 -27.41 2.14
N LEU A 178 -3.54 -27.23 3.24
CA LEU A 178 -4.05 -26.98 4.58
C LEU A 178 -3.53 -25.65 5.12
N TYR A 179 -4.32 -25.03 6.00
CA TYR A 179 -3.88 -23.86 6.76
C TYR A 179 -2.82 -24.25 7.80
N THR A 180 -1.87 -23.38 8.03
CA THR A 180 -0.76 -23.63 8.95
C THR A 180 -0.32 -22.36 9.67
N GLN A 181 0.29 -22.55 10.83
CA GLN A 181 1.11 -21.58 11.58
C GLN A 181 2.45 -22.20 11.97
N ASP A 182 2.76 -23.39 11.40
CA ASP A 182 4.02 -24.10 11.67
C ASP A 182 5.18 -23.49 10.90
N ALA A 183 6.26 -23.16 11.61
CA ALA A 183 7.44 -22.52 11.03
C ALA A 183 8.13 -23.39 9.97
N ALA A 184 8.17 -24.71 10.16
CA ALA A 184 8.81 -25.64 9.21
C ALA A 184 8.02 -25.73 7.91
N ALA A 185 6.68 -25.81 7.99
CA ALA A 185 5.80 -25.80 6.83
C ALA A 185 5.91 -24.47 6.05
N ILE A 186 5.90 -23.33 6.76
CA ILE A 186 6.09 -21.99 6.17
C ILE A 186 7.46 -21.92 5.48
N ARG A 187 8.54 -22.33 6.17
CA ARG A 187 9.91 -22.31 5.64
C ARG A 187 10.05 -23.18 4.39
N HIS A 188 9.42 -24.36 4.39
CA HIS A 188 9.43 -25.27 3.24
C HIS A 188 8.72 -24.64 2.04
N ALA A 189 7.50 -24.14 2.22
CA ALA A 189 6.71 -23.51 1.16
C ALA A 189 7.41 -22.24 0.61
N ALA A 190 7.96 -21.41 1.47
CA ALA A 190 8.76 -20.25 1.07
C ALA A 190 10.00 -20.65 0.27
N GLY A 191 10.64 -21.77 0.64
CA GLY A 191 11.74 -22.38 -0.13
C GLY A 191 11.33 -22.82 -1.53
N GLN A 192 10.11 -23.36 -1.70
CA GLN A 192 9.57 -23.69 -3.03
C GLN A 192 9.33 -22.41 -3.86
N CYS A 193 8.88 -21.34 -3.23
CA CYS A 193 8.77 -20.03 -3.89
C CYS A 193 10.14 -19.51 -4.35
N LEU A 194 11.16 -19.63 -3.50
CA LEU A 194 12.51 -19.14 -3.80
C LEU A 194 13.14 -19.86 -4.99
N LYS A 195 12.92 -21.17 -5.14
CA LYS A 195 13.42 -21.96 -6.29
C LYS A 195 12.88 -21.47 -7.65
N ARG A 196 11.79 -20.71 -7.66
CA ARG A 196 11.18 -20.16 -8.88
C ARG A 196 11.66 -18.75 -9.22
N VAL A 197 12.64 -18.23 -8.49
CA VAL A 197 13.25 -16.90 -8.76
C VAL A 197 14.68 -17.11 -9.24
N PRO A 198 15.09 -16.51 -10.38
CA PRO A 198 16.49 -16.46 -10.77
C PRO A 198 17.29 -15.65 -9.73
N LEU A 199 18.27 -16.30 -9.09
CA LEU A 199 19.08 -15.71 -8.01
C LEU A 199 20.50 -15.36 -8.49
N GLU A 200 20.63 -14.93 -9.73
CA GLU A 200 21.92 -14.56 -10.36
C GLU A 200 22.44 -13.20 -9.88
N ARG A 201 21.55 -12.37 -9.37
CA ARG A 201 21.83 -11.01 -8.93
C ARG A 201 21.85 -10.93 -7.40
N PRO A 202 22.67 -10.00 -6.85
CA PRO A 202 22.58 -9.71 -5.41
C PRO A 202 21.17 -9.28 -4.99
N LEU A 203 20.85 -9.51 -3.74
CA LEU A 203 19.58 -9.14 -3.11
C LEU A 203 19.83 -8.03 -2.09
N ARG A 204 18.96 -7.06 -2.06
CA ARG A 204 18.94 -5.97 -1.09
C ARG A 204 17.98 -6.24 0.08
N LEU A 205 16.92 -7.05 -0.15
CA LEU A 205 15.87 -7.34 0.82
C LEU A 205 15.23 -8.69 0.55
N ILE A 206 14.85 -9.35 1.60
CA ILE A 206 13.99 -10.51 1.61
C ILE A 206 12.85 -10.37 2.62
#